data_311fa6f82e088c214f90e2ced1e303c3
#
_entry.id   311fa6f82e088c214f90e2ced1e303c3
#
_cell.length_a   1.000
_cell.length_b   1.000
_cell.length_c   1.000
_cell.angle_alpha   90.00
_cell.angle_beta   90.00
_cell.angle_gamma   90.00
#
_symmetry.space_group_name_H-M   'P 1'
#
loop_
_entity.id
_entity.type
_entity.pdbx_description
1 polymer ?
#
loop_
_entity_poly.entity_id
_entity_poly.type
_entity_poly.pdbx_seq_one_letter_code
_entity_poly.pdbx_strand_id
1 'polypeptide(L)'
;MAYQFIEDFDSPNYGKYFVGETNQNHPEYICIHHWGADGQSFMGVVNWLCNPKAGSSAHLVIEAGRVACIVSFPNVAWHTGVMEENARSLGFECRPECRPEDFETVAEAIAYAWRFYNRKIPLRGHCDIKPTQCPGRWYARLDELYRRAEYYYNGGGAQPVPEKKTIPSDVTITRYAGADRYKTADLIAESHLKSNKVVVSGKGFADGLSAGYLAYTKNANLVYDECKGTNGLETTVVGGDVKINGTGVKVLSGADRYATNLEVLKECIKGAKKLIITSGKDWADGVSVSTVRYPVMMVGDYLTIKQASFLDRQSDLEYVILGGDSVVSKDIERQLADIGKVTRLDGLDRYETSTKIADLFYPNADTVILVNAWADGLVASNLGDYPVLLVNKYTNESAKAYIKKHGIKKAYVLGDISDDILADIFN
;
A
#
# COMPACT_ATOMS: atom_id res chain seq x y z
N MET A 1 22.92 -8.44 -2.71
CA MET A 1 22.45 -8.66 -1.34
C MET A 1 21.56 -9.89 -1.36
N ALA A 2 21.74 -10.79 -0.40
CA ALA A 2 20.92 -12.02 -0.33
C ALA A 2 19.58 -11.80 0.41
N TYR A 3 19.15 -10.56 0.60
CA TYR A 3 17.93 -10.19 1.29
C TYR A 3 17.21 -9.09 0.54
N GLN A 4 15.88 -9.02 0.77
CA GLN A 4 15.02 -7.92 0.33
C GLN A 4 15.29 -6.69 1.20
N PHE A 5 15.71 -5.59 0.58
CA PHE A 5 15.88 -4.30 1.25
C PHE A 5 14.63 -3.45 1.05
N ILE A 6 13.95 -3.06 2.14
CA ILE A 6 12.64 -2.40 2.15
C ILE A 6 12.82 -0.96 2.64
N GLU A 7 12.46 0.04 1.84
CA GLU A 7 12.60 1.48 2.15
C GLU A 7 11.28 2.26 2.19
N ASP A 8 10.12 1.56 2.15
CA ASP A 8 8.79 2.19 2.11
C ASP A 8 8.24 2.67 3.44
N PHE A 9 8.97 2.44 4.50
CA PHE A 9 8.54 2.76 5.85
C PHE A 9 9.37 3.89 6.41
N ASP A 10 8.71 5.03 6.69
CA ASP A 10 9.32 6.14 7.39
C ASP A 10 8.77 6.21 8.82
N SER A 11 9.64 5.98 9.78
CA SER A 11 9.29 6.24 11.18
C SER A 11 9.25 7.74 11.44
N PRO A 12 8.19 8.29 12.05
CA PRO A 12 8.18 9.69 12.47
C PRO A 12 9.02 9.94 13.72
N ASN A 13 9.52 8.87 14.37
CA ASN A 13 10.22 8.91 15.65
C ASN A 13 11.73 9.03 15.44
N TYR A 14 12.19 10.12 14.81
CA TYR A 14 13.62 10.39 14.60
C TYR A 14 13.91 11.88 14.62
N GLY A 15 15.20 12.24 14.64
CA GLY A 15 15.67 13.60 14.48
C GLY A 15 15.94 14.32 15.79
N LYS A 16 15.84 15.64 15.74
CA LYS A 16 16.23 16.52 16.84
C LYS A 16 15.33 16.38 18.05
N TYR A 17 15.95 16.25 19.20
CA TYR A 17 15.29 16.42 20.49
C TYR A 17 15.30 17.86 20.99
N PHE A 18 16.32 18.67 20.62
CA PHE A 18 16.47 20.04 21.09
C PHE A 18 16.63 21.05 19.95
N VAL A 19 16.16 22.28 20.21
CA VAL A 19 16.36 23.42 19.30
C VAL A 19 17.87 23.71 19.22
N GLY A 20 18.44 23.66 18.03
CA GLY A 20 19.87 23.94 17.77
C GLY A 20 20.74 22.75 17.42
N GLU A 21 20.30 21.51 17.65
CA GLU A 21 21.03 20.31 17.23
C GLU A 21 20.86 20.02 15.74
N THR A 22 21.87 19.40 15.14
CA THR A 22 21.79 18.89 13.77
C THR A 22 21.15 17.51 13.76
N ASN A 23 20.23 17.25 12.84
CA ASN A 23 19.69 15.92 12.62
C ASN A 23 20.66 15.08 11.76
N GLN A 24 21.95 15.09 12.12
CA GLN A 24 22.95 14.29 11.42
C GLN A 24 23.50 13.23 12.36
N ASN A 25 23.44 11.99 11.94
CA ASN A 25 24.02 10.87 12.63
C ASN A 25 25.50 10.72 12.27
N HIS A 26 26.35 10.62 13.28
CA HIS A 26 27.78 10.35 13.14
C HIS A 26 28.12 9.03 13.84
N PRO A 27 27.76 7.87 13.28
CA PRO A 27 27.79 6.61 14.01
C PRO A 27 29.22 6.18 14.34
N GLU A 28 29.53 6.07 15.61
CA GLU A 28 30.78 5.51 16.12
C GLU A 28 30.66 3.99 16.29
N TYR A 29 29.43 3.47 16.43
CA TYR A 29 29.15 2.04 16.54
C TYR A 29 27.75 1.73 15.96
N ILE A 30 27.51 0.44 15.67
CA ILE A 30 26.18 -0.11 15.40
C ILE A 30 25.67 -0.75 16.68
N CYS A 31 24.52 -0.29 17.16
CA CYS A 31 23.85 -0.85 18.32
C CYS A 31 22.92 -1.99 17.87
N ILE A 32 23.22 -3.19 18.28
CA ILE A 32 22.38 -4.36 18.02
C ILE A 32 21.30 -4.44 19.10
N HIS A 33 20.05 -4.55 18.64
CA HIS A 33 18.87 -4.74 19.45
C HIS A 33 18.16 -6.05 19.07
N HIS A 34 17.23 -6.49 19.90
CA HIS A 34 16.18 -7.41 19.54
C HIS A 34 14.82 -6.76 19.81
N TRP A 35 13.85 -7.02 18.97
CA TRP A 35 12.55 -6.35 19.01
C TRP A 35 11.52 -6.93 20.01
N GLY A 36 11.95 -7.48 21.11
CA GLY A 36 11.05 -7.97 22.17
C GLY A 36 11.02 -9.48 22.29
N ALA A 37 9.90 -10.14 22.02
CA ALA A 37 9.70 -11.56 22.24
C ALA A 37 9.80 -12.42 20.97
N ASP A 38 10.14 -13.69 21.17
CA ASP A 38 10.11 -14.70 20.11
C ASP A 38 8.71 -14.78 19.47
N GLY A 39 8.65 -15.03 18.17
CA GLY A 39 7.41 -15.20 17.41
C GLY A 39 6.68 -13.92 17.02
N GLN A 40 7.18 -12.75 17.37
CA GLN A 40 6.62 -11.49 16.87
C GLN A 40 6.85 -11.35 15.36
N SER A 41 5.83 -10.85 14.66
CA SER A 41 5.95 -10.67 13.21
C SER A 41 6.81 -9.46 12.85
N PHE A 42 7.64 -9.62 11.84
CA PHE A 42 8.48 -8.56 11.27
C PHE A 42 7.66 -7.29 10.93
N MET A 43 6.58 -7.45 10.18
CA MET A 43 5.72 -6.32 9.82
C MET A 43 5.01 -5.69 11.01
N GLY A 44 4.67 -6.48 12.04
CA GLY A 44 4.13 -5.95 13.30
C GLY A 44 5.11 -5.00 13.97
N VAL A 45 6.40 -5.36 14.01
CA VAL A 45 7.48 -4.52 14.57
C VAL A 45 7.72 -3.27 13.70
N VAL A 46 7.82 -3.42 12.38
CA VAL A 46 7.97 -2.29 11.45
C VAL A 46 6.82 -1.30 11.62
N ASN A 47 5.57 -1.78 11.59
CA ASN A 47 4.40 -0.92 11.75
C ASN A 47 4.33 -0.23 13.10
N TRP A 48 4.76 -0.93 14.18
CA TRP A 48 4.84 -0.32 15.50
C TRP A 48 5.87 0.80 15.56
N LEU A 49 7.10 0.56 15.12
CA LEU A 49 8.18 1.56 15.13
C LEU A 49 7.92 2.74 14.18
N CYS A 50 7.08 2.56 13.17
CA CYS A 50 6.58 3.63 12.29
C CYS A 50 5.33 4.33 12.84
N ASN A 51 4.81 3.94 14.00
CA ASN A 51 3.70 4.63 14.65
C ASN A 51 4.22 5.78 15.51
N PRO A 52 3.64 7.00 15.42
CA PRO A 52 4.04 8.12 16.29
C PRO A 52 3.94 7.82 17.79
N LYS A 53 3.04 6.91 18.19
CA LYS A 53 2.85 6.51 19.59
C LYS A 53 3.97 5.62 20.14
N ALA A 54 4.80 5.05 19.29
CA ALA A 54 5.91 4.20 19.73
C ALA A 54 6.96 5.00 20.53
N GLY A 55 7.20 6.26 20.15
CA GLY A 55 8.20 7.11 20.78
C GLY A 55 9.63 6.54 20.67
N SER A 56 9.84 5.56 19.80
CA SER A 56 11.10 4.89 19.50
C SER A 56 11.14 4.49 18.04
N SER A 57 12.34 4.25 17.51
CA SER A 57 12.57 3.78 16.15
C SER A 57 13.86 2.98 16.06
N ALA A 58 14.25 2.59 14.86
CA ALA A 58 15.55 2.03 14.52
C ALA A 58 15.93 2.47 13.11
N HIS A 59 17.19 2.29 12.71
CA HIS A 59 17.54 2.47 11.30
C HIS A 59 17.08 1.28 10.49
N LEU A 60 17.38 0.07 10.96
CA LEU A 60 16.97 -1.17 10.30
C LEU A 60 16.18 -2.07 11.24
N VAL A 61 15.18 -2.75 10.68
CA VAL A 61 14.51 -3.91 11.26
C VAL A 61 14.89 -5.12 10.40
N ILE A 62 15.39 -6.21 11.00
CA ILE A 62 16.08 -7.27 10.26
C ILE A 62 15.62 -8.65 10.71
N GLU A 63 15.22 -9.47 9.74
CA GLU A 63 15.05 -10.91 9.92
C GLU A 63 15.60 -11.66 8.70
N ALA A 64 15.56 -12.99 8.72
CA ALA A 64 16.02 -13.84 7.63
C ALA A 64 15.47 -13.40 6.26
N GLY A 65 16.35 -12.98 5.37
CA GLY A 65 16.03 -12.59 4.01
C GLY A 65 15.30 -11.23 3.85
N ARG A 66 15.04 -10.47 4.94
CA ARG A 66 14.36 -9.17 4.87
C ARG A 66 14.99 -8.11 5.77
N VAL A 67 15.18 -6.91 5.23
CA VAL A 67 15.68 -5.73 5.95
C VAL A 67 14.79 -4.54 5.63
N ALA A 68 14.13 -3.96 6.61
CA ALA A 68 13.39 -2.70 6.45
C ALA A 68 14.24 -1.53 6.99
N CYS A 69 14.51 -0.55 6.14
CA CYS A 69 15.07 0.73 6.53
C CYS A 69 13.91 1.67 6.89
N ILE A 70 13.75 1.98 8.17
CA ILE A 70 12.65 2.82 8.66
C ILE A 70 13.11 4.20 9.12
N VAL A 71 14.41 4.39 9.30
CA VAL A 71 15.07 5.70 9.44
C VAL A 71 16.35 5.63 8.62
N SER A 72 16.53 6.56 7.69
CA SER A 72 17.73 6.58 6.85
C SER A 72 19.00 6.85 7.68
N PHE A 73 20.12 6.24 7.30
CA PHE A 73 21.37 6.27 8.08
C PHE A 73 21.89 7.66 8.46
N PRO A 74 21.75 8.71 7.63
CA PRO A 74 22.16 10.05 8.03
C PRO A 74 21.31 10.69 9.12
N ASN A 75 20.13 10.18 9.39
CA ASN A 75 19.22 10.69 10.41
C ASN A 75 19.48 10.03 11.78
N VAL A 76 19.01 10.66 12.85
CA VAL A 76 19.14 10.15 14.22
C VAL A 76 17.90 9.34 14.59
N ALA A 77 17.97 8.02 14.60
CA ALA A 77 16.90 7.16 15.09
C ALA A 77 16.86 7.14 16.63
N TRP A 78 15.66 6.97 17.20
CA TRP A 78 15.45 6.93 18.66
C TRP A 78 15.42 5.50 19.18
N HIS A 79 16.57 4.89 19.41
CA HIS A 79 16.65 3.45 19.72
C HIS A 79 17.34 3.10 21.04
N THR A 80 18.25 3.94 21.57
CA THR A 80 18.99 3.60 22.79
C THR A 80 18.27 4.03 24.06
N GLY A 81 17.33 4.98 23.96
CA GLY A 81 16.74 5.68 25.09
C GLY A 81 17.71 6.61 25.82
N VAL A 82 18.91 6.86 25.23
CA VAL A 82 19.90 7.85 25.65
C VAL A 82 20.19 8.72 24.43
N MET A 83 19.89 10.00 24.52
CA MET A 83 19.87 10.89 23.37
C MET A 83 21.22 11.03 22.68
N GLU A 84 22.28 11.26 23.45
CA GLU A 84 23.63 11.39 22.93
C GLU A 84 24.08 10.13 22.20
N GLU A 85 23.67 8.96 22.69
CA GLU A 85 23.99 7.68 22.08
C GLU A 85 23.19 7.42 20.78
N ASN A 86 21.97 7.97 20.67
CA ASN A 86 21.22 7.93 19.41
C ASN A 86 21.97 8.64 18.27
N ALA A 87 22.56 9.81 18.55
CA ALA A 87 23.24 10.62 17.54
C ALA A 87 24.60 10.06 17.10
N ARG A 88 25.15 9.10 17.82
CA ARG A 88 26.46 8.49 17.57
C ARG A 88 26.39 6.98 17.26
N SER A 89 25.20 6.46 16.97
CA SER A 89 25.04 5.05 16.65
C SER A 89 23.98 4.80 15.57
N LEU A 90 24.08 3.63 14.93
CA LEU A 90 23.01 3.07 14.11
C LEU A 90 22.27 2.00 14.92
N GLY A 91 20.96 2.08 15.04
CA GLY A 91 20.15 1.05 15.71
C GLY A 91 19.64 -0.01 14.73
N PHE A 92 19.96 -1.26 15.01
CA PHE A 92 19.51 -2.42 14.22
C PHE A 92 18.66 -3.32 15.10
N GLU A 93 17.37 -3.37 14.83
CA GLU A 93 16.40 -4.25 15.47
C GLU A 93 16.38 -5.61 14.80
N CYS A 94 16.91 -6.61 15.48
CA CYS A 94 17.09 -7.96 14.97
C CYS A 94 16.07 -8.93 15.56
N ARG A 95 15.70 -9.96 14.81
CA ARG A 95 14.81 -11.02 15.30
C ARG A 95 15.36 -11.65 16.59
N PRO A 96 14.57 -11.77 17.68
CA PRO A 96 15.05 -12.27 18.99
C PRO A 96 15.59 -13.69 18.94
N GLU A 97 15.06 -14.55 18.09
CA GLU A 97 15.45 -15.96 17.97
C GLU A 97 16.88 -16.18 17.50
N CYS A 98 17.46 -15.19 16.79
CA CYS A 98 18.85 -15.23 16.31
C CYS A 98 19.19 -16.54 15.55
N ARG A 99 18.31 -16.94 14.63
CA ARG A 99 18.48 -18.12 13.79
C ARG A 99 19.69 -17.97 12.86
N PRO A 100 20.25 -19.06 12.32
CA PRO A 100 21.37 -18.95 11.38
C PRO A 100 21.09 -18.03 10.19
N GLU A 101 19.87 -18.05 9.63
CA GLU A 101 19.46 -17.22 8.50
C GLU A 101 19.28 -15.75 8.90
N ASP A 102 18.79 -15.49 10.11
CA ASP A 102 18.72 -14.13 10.67
C ASP A 102 20.13 -13.55 10.83
N PHE A 103 21.05 -14.38 11.35
CA PHE A 103 22.45 -14.01 11.59
C PHE A 103 23.17 -13.62 10.28
N GLU A 104 22.99 -14.40 9.21
CA GLU A 104 23.56 -14.09 7.89
C GLU A 104 23.01 -12.75 7.36
N THR A 105 21.69 -12.53 7.48
CA THR A 105 21.05 -11.28 7.01
C THR A 105 21.55 -10.07 7.79
N VAL A 106 21.67 -10.18 9.11
CA VAL A 106 22.20 -9.08 9.95
C VAL A 106 23.66 -8.80 9.62
N ALA A 107 24.49 -9.83 9.43
CA ALA A 107 25.89 -9.65 9.06
C ALA A 107 26.06 -8.92 7.70
N GLU A 108 25.23 -9.28 6.72
CA GLU A 108 25.25 -8.60 5.41
C GLU A 108 24.70 -7.16 5.49
N ALA A 109 23.69 -6.89 6.33
CA ALA A 109 23.18 -5.55 6.59
C ALA A 109 24.24 -4.65 7.28
N ILE A 110 25.03 -5.20 8.20
CA ILE A 110 26.18 -4.49 8.80
C ILE A 110 27.19 -4.15 7.71
N ALA A 111 27.56 -5.09 6.85
CA ALA A 111 28.47 -4.85 5.74
C ALA A 111 27.95 -3.77 4.77
N TYR A 112 26.62 -3.71 4.56
CA TYR A 112 25.98 -2.64 3.80
C TYR A 112 26.18 -1.27 4.47
N ALA A 113 25.94 -1.15 5.78
CA ALA A 113 26.17 0.07 6.51
C ALA A 113 27.65 0.50 6.47
N TRP A 114 28.59 -0.44 6.57
CA TRP A 114 30.01 -0.14 6.43
C TRP A 114 30.40 0.40 5.06
N ARG A 115 29.80 -0.13 3.99
CA ARG A 115 30.00 0.41 2.62
C ARG A 115 29.40 1.80 2.48
N PHE A 116 28.23 2.05 3.06
CA PHE A 116 27.60 3.37 3.04
C PHE A 116 28.51 4.44 3.66
N TYR A 117 29.14 4.11 4.81
CA TYR A 117 30.08 5.04 5.49
C TYR A 117 31.54 4.88 5.06
N ASN A 118 31.82 4.00 4.10
CA ASN A 118 33.16 3.65 3.63
C ASN A 118 34.15 3.33 4.77
N ARG A 119 33.69 2.71 5.83
CA ARG A 119 34.49 2.28 6.98
C ARG A 119 33.79 1.20 7.78
N LYS A 120 34.59 0.34 8.45
CA LYS A 120 34.07 -0.62 9.41
C LYS A 120 33.68 0.10 10.70
N ILE A 121 32.47 -0.14 11.17
CA ILE A 121 31.88 0.44 12.37
C ILE A 121 31.77 -0.68 13.41
N PRO A 122 32.31 -0.52 14.64
CA PRO A 122 32.22 -1.54 15.68
C PRO A 122 30.80 -1.82 16.10
N LEU A 123 30.56 -2.99 16.71
CA LEU A 123 29.27 -3.39 17.22
C LEU A 123 29.22 -3.24 18.73
N ARG A 124 28.05 -2.85 19.26
CA ARG A 124 27.70 -2.89 20.69
C ARG A 124 26.32 -3.48 20.88
N GLY A 125 26.10 -4.11 22.03
CA GLY A 125 24.75 -4.47 22.45
C GLY A 125 24.06 -3.29 23.13
N HIS A 126 22.75 -3.23 23.11
CA HIS A 126 22.00 -2.20 23.84
C HIS A 126 22.31 -2.20 25.35
N CYS A 127 22.60 -3.37 25.94
CA CYS A 127 23.03 -3.51 27.34
C CYS A 127 24.37 -2.85 27.67
N ASP A 128 25.21 -2.51 26.68
CA ASP A 128 26.46 -1.76 26.88
C ASP A 128 26.20 -0.25 27.09
N ILE A 129 24.98 0.21 26.80
CA ILE A 129 24.57 1.62 26.86
C ILE A 129 23.76 1.89 28.12
N LYS A 130 22.80 1.02 28.42
CA LYS A 130 21.97 1.10 29.62
C LYS A 130 21.55 -0.28 30.11
N PRO A 131 21.21 -0.45 31.41
CA PRO A 131 20.74 -1.73 31.94
C PRO A 131 19.51 -2.25 31.20
N THR A 132 19.63 -3.33 30.43
CA THR A 132 18.57 -4.01 29.71
C THR A 132 18.99 -5.44 29.36
N GLN A 133 18.05 -6.32 29.08
CA GLN A 133 18.34 -7.66 28.55
C GLN A 133 18.55 -7.67 27.02
N CYS A 134 18.21 -6.58 26.31
CA CYS A 134 18.48 -6.39 24.90
C CYS A 134 20.01 -6.28 24.67
N PRO A 135 20.59 -6.97 23.69
CA PRO A 135 20.01 -7.68 22.58
C PRO A 135 19.82 -9.21 22.79
N GLY A 136 19.78 -9.69 24.01
CA GLY A 136 19.51 -11.08 24.29
C GLY A 136 20.53 -12.06 23.67
N ARG A 137 20.07 -13.02 22.87
CA ARG A 137 20.92 -14.06 22.22
C ARG A 137 22.01 -13.47 21.30
N TRP A 138 21.81 -12.27 20.79
CA TRP A 138 22.78 -11.59 19.91
C TRP A 138 24.03 -11.17 20.64
N TYR A 139 23.93 -10.85 21.96
CA TYR A 139 25.06 -10.29 22.72
C TYR A 139 26.29 -11.19 22.73
N ALA A 140 26.10 -12.46 23.01
CA ALA A 140 27.19 -13.43 23.03
C ALA A 140 27.82 -13.70 21.66
N ARG A 141 27.20 -13.21 20.58
CA ARG A 141 27.61 -13.47 19.19
C ARG A 141 28.12 -12.21 18.48
N LEU A 142 28.29 -11.08 19.15
CA LEU A 142 28.72 -9.83 18.53
C LEU A 142 30.05 -9.95 17.81
N ASP A 143 31.05 -10.63 18.40
CA ASP A 143 32.36 -10.84 17.77
C ASP A 143 32.27 -11.76 16.54
N GLU A 144 31.43 -12.77 16.59
CA GLU A 144 31.16 -13.66 15.45
C GLU A 144 30.46 -12.89 14.34
N LEU A 145 29.47 -12.08 14.71
CA LEU A 145 28.70 -11.23 13.80
C LEU A 145 29.59 -10.21 13.10
N TYR A 146 30.52 -9.58 13.84
CA TYR A 146 31.49 -8.63 13.29
C TYR A 146 32.37 -9.32 12.22
N ARG A 147 32.93 -10.50 12.54
CA ARG A 147 33.78 -11.26 11.60
C ARG A 147 32.99 -11.73 10.37
N ARG A 148 31.72 -12.07 10.56
CA ARG A 148 30.86 -12.46 9.43
C ARG A 148 30.52 -11.25 8.55
N ALA A 149 30.30 -10.08 9.14
CA ALA A 149 30.12 -8.82 8.41
C ALA A 149 31.39 -8.43 7.63
N GLU A 150 32.60 -8.65 8.22
CA GLU A 150 33.87 -8.45 7.49
C GLU A 150 33.98 -9.35 6.25
N TYR A 151 33.56 -10.61 6.36
CA TYR A 151 33.51 -11.51 5.22
C TYR A 151 32.67 -10.91 4.09
N TYR A 152 31.44 -10.45 4.37
CA TYR A 152 30.58 -9.80 3.39
C TYR A 152 31.13 -8.45 2.89
N TYR A 153 31.75 -7.68 3.75
CA TYR A 153 32.34 -6.39 3.39
C TYR A 153 33.48 -6.55 2.38
N ASN A 154 34.28 -7.59 2.54
CA ASN A 154 35.42 -7.92 1.68
C ASN A 154 35.04 -8.69 0.40
N GLY A 155 33.74 -8.77 0.07
CA GLY A 155 33.24 -9.47 -1.13
C GLY A 155 33.02 -10.96 -0.92
N GLY A 156 33.16 -11.48 0.30
CA GLY A 156 32.76 -12.85 0.63
C GLY A 156 31.25 -13.00 0.53
N GLY A 157 30.78 -14.15 0.02
CA GLY A 157 29.35 -14.41 -0.10
C GLY A 157 28.66 -13.70 -1.26
N ALA A 158 29.38 -13.31 -2.30
CA ALA A 158 28.75 -13.04 -3.58
C ALA A 158 28.08 -14.35 -4.05
N GLN A 159 26.88 -14.62 -3.54
CA GLN A 159 25.94 -15.41 -4.32
C GLN A 159 25.94 -14.81 -5.72
N PRO A 160 25.89 -15.59 -6.78
CA PRO A 160 25.73 -15.05 -8.12
C PRO A 160 24.62 -14.02 -8.02
N VAL A 161 24.88 -12.78 -8.51
CA VAL A 161 23.86 -11.74 -8.64
C VAL A 161 22.68 -12.48 -9.24
N PRO A 162 21.49 -12.54 -8.57
CA PRO A 162 20.37 -13.24 -9.17
C PRO A 162 20.25 -12.67 -10.58
N GLU A 163 20.26 -13.57 -11.56
CA GLU A 163 20.14 -13.15 -12.97
C GLU A 163 18.97 -12.18 -13.01
N LYS A 164 19.19 -10.94 -13.49
CA LYS A 164 18.15 -9.91 -13.44
C LYS A 164 16.94 -10.49 -14.14
N LYS A 165 15.89 -10.78 -13.37
CA LYS A 165 14.64 -11.27 -13.92
C LYS A 165 14.21 -10.29 -14.99
N THR A 166 13.80 -10.79 -16.13
CA THR A 166 13.19 -9.99 -17.19
C THR A 166 11.72 -10.39 -17.32
N ILE A 167 10.89 -9.47 -17.77
CA ILE A 167 9.49 -9.81 -18.07
C ILE A 167 9.52 -10.92 -19.14
N PRO A 168 8.82 -12.05 -18.92
CA PRO A 168 8.78 -13.14 -19.90
C PRO A 168 8.30 -12.64 -21.28
N SER A 169 8.90 -13.15 -22.36
CA SER A 169 8.64 -12.68 -23.72
C SER A 169 7.21 -12.94 -24.22
N ASP A 170 6.46 -13.84 -23.56
CA ASP A 170 5.07 -14.16 -23.83
C ASP A 170 4.08 -13.33 -22.99
N VAL A 171 4.58 -12.39 -22.18
CA VAL A 171 3.77 -11.44 -21.42
C VAL A 171 3.63 -10.12 -22.19
N THR A 172 2.40 -9.67 -22.36
CA THR A 172 2.08 -8.39 -23.00
C THR A 172 1.76 -7.34 -21.95
N ILE A 173 2.54 -6.26 -21.93
CA ILE A 173 2.36 -5.12 -21.02
C ILE A 173 1.91 -3.90 -21.83
N THR A 174 0.78 -3.30 -21.43
CA THR A 174 0.34 -1.99 -21.91
C THR A 174 0.41 -0.98 -20.77
N ARG A 175 1.23 0.06 -20.94
CA ARG A 175 1.47 1.07 -19.90
C ARG A 175 0.70 2.35 -20.16
N TYR A 176 0.13 2.89 -19.08
CA TYR A 176 -0.40 4.24 -19.00
C TYR A 176 0.28 4.94 -17.82
N ALA A 177 1.33 5.70 -18.12
CA ALA A 177 2.10 6.44 -17.13
C ALA A 177 2.34 7.86 -17.64
N GLY A 178 1.62 8.82 -17.10
CA GLY A 178 1.81 10.26 -17.35
C GLY A 178 2.80 10.87 -16.35
N ALA A 179 3.14 12.14 -16.54
CA ALA A 179 3.99 12.89 -15.61
C ALA A 179 3.33 13.06 -14.22
N ASP A 180 2.03 12.92 -14.15
CA ASP A 180 1.21 12.99 -12.93
C ASP A 180 -0.10 12.21 -13.14
N ARG A 181 -0.92 12.11 -12.07
CA ARG A 181 -2.21 11.42 -12.09
C ARG A 181 -3.20 11.96 -13.14
N TYR A 182 -3.15 13.25 -13.42
CA TYR A 182 -4.03 13.90 -14.41
C TYR A 182 -3.65 13.45 -15.82
N LYS A 183 -2.35 13.41 -16.10
CA LYS A 183 -1.83 12.92 -17.38
C LYS A 183 -2.04 11.42 -17.57
N THR A 184 -1.92 10.62 -16.51
CA THR A 184 -2.25 9.20 -16.57
C THR A 184 -3.73 9.01 -16.91
N ALA A 185 -4.63 9.77 -16.25
CA ALA A 185 -6.06 9.72 -16.53
C ALA A 185 -6.42 10.16 -17.94
N ASP A 186 -5.77 11.22 -18.47
CA ASP A 186 -5.94 11.69 -19.85
C ASP A 186 -5.55 10.58 -20.84
N LEU A 187 -4.39 9.94 -20.70
CA LEU A 187 -3.92 8.88 -21.59
C LEU A 187 -4.90 7.70 -21.63
N ILE A 188 -5.44 7.31 -20.51
CA ILE A 188 -6.43 6.22 -20.44
C ILE A 188 -7.75 6.64 -21.10
N ALA A 189 -8.23 7.85 -20.81
CA ALA A 189 -9.49 8.35 -21.38
C ALA A 189 -9.40 8.55 -22.89
N GLU A 190 -8.26 9.01 -23.41
CA GLU A 190 -8.01 9.17 -24.85
C GLU A 190 -7.97 7.83 -25.60
N SER A 191 -7.41 6.79 -24.96
CA SER A 191 -7.35 5.45 -25.55
C SER A 191 -8.69 4.70 -25.49
N HIS A 192 -9.62 5.11 -24.62
CA HIS A 192 -10.92 4.47 -24.39
C HIS A 192 -12.06 5.52 -24.35
N LEU A 193 -12.18 6.30 -25.43
CA LEU A 193 -13.15 7.38 -25.51
C LEU A 193 -14.59 6.90 -25.35
N LYS A 194 -15.32 7.56 -24.46
CA LYS A 194 -16.76 7.38 -24.23
C LYS A 194 -17.54 8.66 -24.51
N SER A 195 -18.86 8.51 -24.64
CA SER A 195 -19.75 9.60 -25.03
C SER A 195 -19.97 10.66 -23.96
N ASN A 196 -19.65 10.36 -22.70
CA ASN A 196 -19.94 11.23 -21.54
C ASN A 196 -18.73 11.32 -20.61
N LYS A 197 -18.79 12.24 -19.64
CA LYS A 197 -17.76 12.39 -18.59
C LYS A 197 -18.35 12.39 -17.19
N VAL A 198 -17.68 11.71 -16.27
CA VAL A 198 -17.84 11.90 -14.83
C VAL A 198 -16.56 12.49 -14.31
N VAL A 199 -16.66 13.67 -13.69
CA VAL A 199 -15.49 14.44 -13.24
C VAL A 199 -15.44 14.44 -11.73
N VAL A 200 -14.27 14.13 -11.18
CA VAL A 200 -13.99 14.09 -9.74
C VAL A 200 -12.73 14.87 -9.41
N SER A 201 -12.56 15.24 -8.14
CA SER A 201 -11.31 15.87 -7.71
C SER A 201 -10.14 14.89 -7.75
N GLY A 202 -9.02 15.33 -8.33
CA GLY A 202 -7.76 14.60 -8.29
C GLY A 202 -7.02 14.71 -6.94
N LYS A 203 -7.58 15.40 -5.95
CA LYS A 203 -6.96 15.65 -4.64
C LYS A 203 -7.31 14.61 -3.57
N GLY A 204 -8.37 13.83 -3.79
CA GLY A 204 -8.85 12.82 -2.85
C GLY A 204 -9.50 11.63 -3.53
N PHE A 205 -9.51 10.49 -2.86
CA PHE A 205 -9.99 9.23 -3.44
C PHE A 205 -11.52 9.05 -3.38
N ALA A 206 -12.19 9.65 -2.40
CA ALA A 206 -13.54 9.30 -2.01
C ALA A 206 -14.58 9.53 -3.13
N ASP A 207 -14.53 10.69 -3.80
CA ASP A 207 -15.46 11.02 -4.86
C ASP A 207 -15.22 10.12 -6.10
N GLY A 208 -13.95 9.82 -6.42
CA GLY A 208 -13.59 8.90 -7.49
C GLY A 208 -14.05 7.46 -7.23
N LEU A 209 -13.91 6.99 -5.99
CA LEU A 209 -14.39 5.67 -5.59
C LEU A 209 -15.92 5.57 -5.70
N SER A 210 -16.65 6.62 -5.32
CA SER A 210 -18.10 6.70 -5.50
C SER A 210 -18.52 6.68 -6.97
N ALA A 211 -17.71 7.30 -7.83
CA ALA A 211 -18.08 7.63 -9.22
C ALA A 211 -17.82 6.50 -10.23
N GLY A 212 -17.01 5.48 -9.89
CA GLY A 212 -16.63 4.42 -10.83
C GLY A 212 -17.84 3.71 -11.47
N TYR A 213 -18.76 3.22 -10.67
CA TYR A 213 -19.97 2.56 -11.17
C TYR A 213 -20.93 3.53 -11.87
N LEU A 214 -21.04 4.79 -11.38
CA LEU A 214 -21.83 5.82 -12.06
C LEU A 214 -21.30 6.08 -13.47
N ALA A 215 -19.98 6.20 -13.63
CA ALA A 215 -19.35 6.39 -14.94
C ALA A 215 -19.68 5.22 -15.89
N TYR A 216 -19.67 3.99 -15.38
CA TYR A 216 -20.09 2.83 -16.15
C TYR A 216 -21.56 2.94 -16.60
N THR A 217 -22.51 3.24 -15.70
CA THR A 217 -23.94 3.31 -16.02
C THR A 217 -24.27 4.43 -17.01
N LYS A 218 -23.47 5.49 -17.02
CA LYS A 218 -23.63 6.64 -17.94
C LYS A 218 -22.83 6.49 -19.25
N ASN A 219 -22.15 5.40 -19.49
CA ASN A 219 -21.19 5.25 -20.58
C ASN A 219 -20.23 6.44 -20.63
N ALA A 220 -19.63 6.77 -19.50
CA ALA A 220 -18.79 7.94 -19.30
C ALA A 220 -17.35 7.56 -18.97
N ASN A 221 -16.38 8.40 -19.35
CA ASN A 221 -15.05 8.34 -18.79
C ASN A 221 -15.04 8.98 -17.42
N LEU A 222 -14.43 8.30 -16.41
CA LEU A 222 -14.09 8.88 -15.13
C LEU A 222 -12.78 9.65 -15.30
N VAL A 223 -12.80 10.96 -15.05
CA VAL A 223 -11.65 11.85 -15.23
C VAL A 223 -11.48 12.80 -14.04
N TYR A 224 -10.28 13.35 -13.88
CA TYR A 224 -10.01 14.34 -12.84
C TYR A 224 -10.29 15.78 -13.31
N ASP A 225 -10.49 16.68 -12.36
CA ASP A 225 -10.90 18.07 -12.54
C ASP A 225 -9.94 18.95 -13.35
N GLU A 226 -8.68 18.54 -13.50
CA GLU A 226 -7.70 19.22 -14.36
C GLU A 226 -7.60 18.63 -15.78
N CYS A 227 -8.34 17.57 -16.07
CA CYS A 227 -8.35 16.94 -17.38
C CYS A 227 -9.02 17.81 -18.43
N LYS A 228 -8.36 17.97 -19.59
CA LYS A 228 -8.81 18.85 -20.67
C LYS A 228 -10.06 18.33 -21.38
N GLY A 229 -11.00 19.26 -21.62
CA GLY A 229 -12.05 19.11 -22.63
C GLY A 229 -13.33 18.43 -22.17
N THR A 230 -14.38 19.23 -22.04
CA THR A 230 -15.76 18.78 -21.83
C THR A 230 -16.66 19.09 -23.04
N ASN A 231 -16.08 19.51 -24.16
CA ASN A 231 -16.82 20.07 -25.29
C ASN A 231 -17.81 19.05 -25.87
N GLY A 232 -19.10 19.33 -25.70
CA GLY A 232 -20.19 18.59 -26.33
C GLY A 232 -20.61 17.28 -25.63
N LEU A 233 -20.05 16.96 -24.47
CA LEU A 233 -20.34 15.74 -23.72
C LEU A 233 -21.23 16.04 -22.51
N GLU A 234 -22.18 15.15 -22.21
CA GLU A 234 -22.90 15.18 -20.92
C GLU A 234 -21.90 15.00 -19.80
N THR A 235 -21.87 15.96 -18.89
CA THR A 235 -20.89 16.00 -17.79
C THR A 235 -21.59 15.88 -16.45
N THR A 236 -21.19 14.89 -15.65
CA THR A 236 -21.60 14.77 -14.25
C THR A 236 -20.39 15.02 -13.36
N VAL A 237 -20.49 15.97 -12.44
CA VAL A 237 -19.50 16.28 -11.43
C VAL A 237 -19.87 15.56 -10.14
N VAL A 238 -18.91 14.87 -9.51
CA VAL A 238 -19.07 14.26 -8.20
C VAL A 238 -18.09 14.92 -7.23
N GLY A 239 -18.63 15.47 -6.15
CA GLY A 239 -17.89 16.25 -5.16
C GLY A 239 -18.18 17.75 -5.22
N GLY A 240 -18.04 18.42 -4.08
CA GLY A 240 -18.30 19.85 -3.95
C GLY A 240 -17.13 20.76 -4.34
N ASP A 241 -15.91 20.23 -4.37
CA ASP A 241 -14.68 20.99 -4.62
C ASP A 241 -14.39 21.19 -6.10
N VAL A 242 -15.04 20.41 -6.97
CA VAL A 242 -14.86 20.49 -8.43
C VAL A 242 -15.74 21.56 -9.03
N LYS A 243 -15.15 22.56 -9.65
CA LYS A 243 -15.85 23.65 -10.32
C LYS A 243 -15.68 23.53 -11.83
N ILE A 244 -16.72 23.07 -12.51
CA ILE A 244 -16.79 23.06 -13.97
C ILE A 244 -17.91 23.99 -14.40
N ASN A 245 -17.56 24.99 -15.21
CA ASN A 245 -18.54 25.91 -15.81
C ASN A 245 -19.02 25.35 -17.15
N GLY A 246 -20.31 25.23 -17.33
CA GLY A 246 -20.91 24.77 -18.60
C GLY A 246 -22.43 24.56 -18.47
N THR A 247 -23.13 24.65 -19.60
CA THR A 247 -24.54 24.27 -19.69
C THR A 247 -24.65 22.75 -19.70
N GLY A 248 -25.60 22.18 -18.93
CA GLY A 248 -25.84 20.73 -18.89
C GLY A 248 -24.92 19.95 -17.92
N VAL A 249 -24.20 20.64 -17.05
CA VAL A 249 -23.41 19.99 -16.00
C VAL A 249 -24.32 19.62 -14.83
N LYS A 250 -24.38 18.33 -14.49
CA LYS A 250 -25.04 17.81 -13.29
C LYS A 250 -24.01 17.68 -12.16
N VAL A 251 -24.33 18.22 -10.97
CA VAL A 251 -23.47 18.10 -9.78
C VAL A 251 -24.12 17.19 -8.74
N LEU A 252 -23.37 16.21 -8.28
CA LEU A 252 -23.72 15.30 -7.18
C LEU A 252 -22.76 15.57 -6.03
N SER A 253 -23.23 16.20 -4.97
CA SER A 253 -22.42 16.54 -3.80
C SER A 253 -23.25 16.53 -2.53
N GLY A 254 -22.62 16.27 -1.40
CA GLY A 254 -23.19 16.31 -0.05
C GLY A 254 -22.27 17.07 0.91
N ALA A 255 -22.66 17.12 2.18
CA ALA A 255 -21.91 17.81 3.22
C ALA A 255 -20.55 17.16 3.55
N ASP A 256 -20.42 15.87 3.24
CA ASP A 256 -19.22 15.08 3.43
C ASP A 256 -19.16 13.96 2.37
N ARG A 257 -18.07 13.17 2.38
CA ARG A 257 -17.87 12.06 1.44
C ARG A 257 -18.99 11.00 1.48
N TYR A 258 -19.58 10.75 2.65
CA TYR A 258 -20.64 9.76 2.82
C TYR A 258 -21.97 10.28 2.26
N ALA A 259 -22.26 11.56 2.46
CA ALA A 259 -23.42 12.22 1.88
C ALA A 259 -23.29 12.36 0.35
N THR A 260 -22.10 12.72 -0.16
CA THR A 260 -21.82 12.72 -1.60
C THR A 260 -22.01 11.34 -2.20
N ASN A 261 -21.49 10.30 -1.54
CA ASN A 261 -21.64 8.90 -1.98
C ASN A 261 -23.13 8.48 -2.05
N LEU A 262 -23.96 8.88 -1.09
CA LEU A 262 -25.39 8.61 -1.14
C LEU A 262 -26.09 9.30 -2.32
N GLU A 263 -25.71 10.54 -2.69
CA GLU A 263 -26.28 11.19 -3.88
C GLU A 263 -25.90 10.43 -5.17
N VAL A 264 -24.65 9.92 -5.23
CA VAL A 264 -24.23 9.07 -6.36
C VAL A 264 -25.01 7.76 -6.40
N LEU A 265 -25.19 7.10 -5.25
CA LEU A 265 -25.94 5.84 -5.17
C LEU A 265 -27.40 6.01 -5.62
N LYS A 266 -28.07 7.10 -5.26
CA LYS A 266 -29.44 7.41 -5.73
C LYS A 266 -29.56 7.44 -7.27
N GLU A 267 -28.47 7.85 -7.95
CA GLU A 267 -28.45 7.90 -9.42
C GLU A 267 -28.21 6.54 -10.07
N CYS A 268 -27.45 5.65 -9.43
CA CYS A 268 -26.95 4.44 -10.11
C CYS A 268 -27.34 3.11 -9.47
N ILE A 269 -27.96 3.09 -8.27
CA ILE A 269 -28.28 1.82 -7.57
C ILE A 269 -29.37 1.00 -8.26
N LYS A 270 -30.23 1.63 -9.04
CA LYS A 270 -31.40 0.97 -9.61
C LYS A 270 -31.00 -0.22 -10.48
N GLY A 271 -31.52 -1.39 -10.13
CA GLY A 271 -31.27 -2.65 -10.85
C GLY A 271 -29.97 -3.37 -10.44
N ALA A 272 -29.18 -2.78 -9.54
CA ALA A 272 -28.04 -3.47 -8.98
C ALA A 272 -28.46 -4.69 -8.15
N LYS A 273 -27.69 -5.77 -8.24
CA LYS A 273 -27.91 -6.99 -7.43
C LYS A 273 -26.97 -7.10 -6.26
N LYS A 274 -25.88 -6.36 -6.29
CA LYS A 274 -24.89 -6.29 -5.22
C LYS A 274 -24.58 -4.84 -4.90
N LEU A 275 -24.28 -4.58 -3.64
CA LEU A 275 -23.73 -3.32 -3.13
C LEU A 275 -22.43 -3.62 -2.42
N ILE A 276 -21.36 -2.99 -2.87
CA ILE A 276 -20.05 -3.11 -2.24
C ILE A 276 -19.97 -2.14 -1.09
N ILE A 277 -19.51 -2.59 0.06
CA ILE A 277 -19.33 -1.80 1.29
C ILE A 277 -17.84 -1.68 1.59
N THR A 278 -17.34 -0.47 1.70
CA THR A 278 -15.92 -0.22 2.00
C THR A 278 -15.76 0.98 2.93
N SER A 279 -14.58 1.11 3.54
CA SER A 279 -14.27 2.26 4.38
C SER A 279 -14.17 3.55 3.55
N GLY A 280 -14.76 4.62 4.08
CA GLY A 280 -14.51 5.97 3.56
C GLY A 280 -13.26 6.64 4.14
N LYS A 281 -12.51 5.96 5.00
CA LYS A 281 -11.32 6.50 5.67
C LYS A 281 -10.03 6.16 4.93
N ASP A 282 -9.98 5.03 4.25
CA ASP A 282 -8.84 4.55 3.46
C ASP A 282 -9.32 4.12 2.06
N TRP A 283 -8.42 4.21 1.11
CA TRP A 283 -8.66 3.92 -0.30
C TRP A 283 -8.34 2.48 -0.70
N ALA A 284 -7.51 1.81 0.09
CA ALA A 284 -6.76 0.64 -0.36
C ALA A 284 -7.65 -0.53 -0.81
N ASP A 285 -8.64 -0.93 0.00
CA ASP A 285 -9.54 -2.02 -0.39
C ASP A 285 -10.53 -1.57 -1.48
N GLY A 286 -10.98 -0.31 -1.38
CA GLY A 286 -11.96 0.26 -2.30
C GLY A 286 -11.46 0.41 -3.74
N VAL A 287 -10.19 0.73 -3.95
CA VAL A 287 -9.66 0.95 -5.30
C VAL A 287 -9.68 -0.33 -6.15
N SER A 288 -9.56 -1.49 -5.52
CA SER A 288 -9.58 -2.79 -6.23
C SER A 288 -10.94 -3.14 -6.83
N VAL A 289 -12.01 -2.40 -6.48
CA VAL A 289 -13.33 -2.55 -7.10
C VAL A 289 -13.67 -1.47 -8.13
N SER A 290 -12.72 -0.63 -8.50
CA SER A 290 -12.94 0.47 -9.46
C SER A 290 -13.47 0.00 -10.82
N THR A 291 -13.12 -1.21 -11.23
CA THR A 291 -13.59 -1.86 -12.48
C THR A 291 -14.81 -2.76 -12.28
N VAL A 292 -15.17 -3.08 -11.03
CA VAL A 292 -16.30 -3.95 -10.72
C VAL A 292 -17.61 -3.23 -11.04
N ARG A 293 -18.52 -3.91 -11.75
CA ARG A 293 -19.77 -3.32 -12.24
C ARG A 293 -20.89 -3.40 -11.20
N TYR A 294 -20.59 -2.92 -9.99
CA TYR A 294 -21.53 -2.77 -8.89
C TYR A 294 -21.30 -1.46 -8.15
N PRO A 295 -22.36 -0.84 -7.60
CA PRO A 295 -22.24 0.39 -6.81
C PRO A 295 -21.46 0.16 -5.53
N VAL A 296 -20.79 1.22 -5.06
CA VAL A 296 -19.97 1.21 -3.84
C VAL A 296 -20.57 2.17 -2.83
N MET A 297 -20.86 1.68 -1.62
CA MET A 297 -21.18 2.51 -0.44
C MET A 297 -19.96 2.62 0.46
N MET A 298 -19.53 3.83 0.71
CA MET A 298 -18.52 4.12 1.72
C MET A 298 -19.15 4.26 3.09
N VAL A 299 -18.53 3.65 4.11
CA VAL A 299 -18.99 3.72 5.50
C VAL A 299 -17.91 4.28 6.42
N GLY A 300 -18.33 4.88 7.54
CA GLY A 300 -17.47 5.25 8.65
C GLY A 300 -17.37 4.12 9.67
N ASP A 301 -17.30 4.49 10.96
CA ASP A 301 -17.30 3.52 12.07
C ASP A 301 -18.67 2.86 12.28
N TYR A 302 -19.73 3.53 11.80
CA TYR A 302 -21.12 3.08 11.85
C TYR A 302 -21.90 3.57 10.62
N LEU A 303 -23.03 2.95 10.33
CA LEU A 303 -23.98 3.45 9.33
C LEU A 303 -24.65 4.73 9.86
N THR A 304 -24.62 5.78 9.06
CA THR A 304 -25.40 6.99 9.36
C THR A 304 -26.89 6.70 9.22
N ILE A 305 -27.75 7.47 9.90
CA ILE A 305 -29.21 7.32 9.78
C ILE A 305 -29.65 7.42 8.33
N LYS A 306 -29.03 8.29 7.52
CA LYS A 306 -29.36 8.42 6.09
C LYS A 306 -28.96 7.18 5.30
N GLN A 307 -27.83 6.55 5.62
CA GLN A 307 -27.39 5.30 4.98
C GLN A 307 -28.33 4.14 5.34
N ALA A 308 -28.64 3.97 6.64
CA ALA A 308 -29.58 2.95 7.08
C ALA A 308 -30.96 3.14 6.40
N SER A 309 -31.53 4.34 6.42
CA SER A 309 -32.81 4.63 5.72
C SER A 309 -32.74 4.45 4.20
N PHE A 310 -31.58 4.61 3.59
CA PHE A 310 -31.39 4.34 2.16
C PHE A 310 -31.40 2.84 1.91
N LEU A 311 -30.70 2.06 2.72
CA LEU A 311 -30.61 0.60 2.62
C LEU A 311 -31.96 -0.07 2.86
N ASP A 312 -32.76 0.38 3.84
CA ASP A 312 -34.11 -0.12 4.14
C ASP A 312 -35.08 -0.02 2.94
N ARG A 313 -34.78 0.85 1.98
CA ARG A 313 -35.60 1.03 0.77
C ARG A 313 -35.13 0.16 -0.40
N GLN A 314 -34.02 -0.55 -0.25
CA GLN A 314 -33.51 -1.44 -1.27
C GLN A 314 -33.99 -2.87 -0.97
N SER A 315 -34.50 -3.55 -1.97
CA SER A 315 -34.83 -4.98 -1.89
C SER A 315 -33.85 -5.80 -2.71
N ASP A 316 -33.62 -7.04 -2.32
CA ASP A 316 -32.87 -8.03 -3.09
C ASP A 316 -31.40 -7.69 -3.36
N LEU A 317 -30.76 -6.91 -2.47
CA LEU A 317 -29.33 -6.65 -2.54
C LEU A 317 -28.53 -7.70 -1.76
N GLU A 318 -27.46 -8.18 -2.37
CA GLU A 318 -26.36 -8.82 -1.68
C GLU A 318 -25.29 -7.78 -1.33
N TYR A 319 -24.72 -7.88 -0.13
CA TYR A 319 -23.70 -6.97 0.36
C TYR A 319 -22.33 -7.62 0.32
N VAL A 320 -21.33 -6.94 -0.25
CA VAL A 320 -19.94 -7.41 -0.27
C VAL A 320 -19.10 -6.40 0.51
N ILE A 321 -18.66 -6.80 1.70
CA ILE A 321 -17.81 -5.98 2.58
C ILE A 321 -16.35 -6.19 2.20
N LEU A 322 -15.60 -5.10 2.02
CA LEU A 322 -14.17 -5.12 1.75
C LEU A 322 -13.38 -4.74 3.01
N GLY A 323 -12.38 -5.55 3.30
CA GLY A 323 -11.48 -5.39 4.43
C GLY A 323 -11.97 -6.04 5.73
N GLY A 324 -11.07 -6.16 6.68
CA GLY A 324 -11.32 -6.79 7.98
C GLY A 324 -12.14 -5.92 8.93
N ASP A 325 -12.35 -6.42 10.15
CA ASP A 325 -13.19 -5.79 11.18
C ASP A 325 -12.71 -4.39 11.60
N SER A 326 -11.41 -4.12 11.47
CA SER A 326 -10.82 -2.81 11.72
C SER A 326 -11.11 -1.79 10.61
N VAL A 327 -11.50 -2.24 9.42
CA VAL A 327 -11.80 -1.42 8.25
C VAL A 327 -13.30 -1.16 8.15
N VAL A 328 -14.12 -2.20 8.26
CA VAL A 328 -15.58 -2.14 8.32
C VAL A 328 -16.04 -2.98 9.52
N SER A 329 -16.63 -2.32 10.52
CA SER A 329 -16.93 -2.94 11.82
C SER A 329 -17.92 -4.11 11.70
N LYS A 330 -17.84 -5.04 12.67
CA LYS A 330 -18.85 -6.12 12.81
C LYS A 330 -20.25 -5.63 13.07
N ASP A 331 -20.38 -4.44 13.64
CA ASP A 331 -21.70 -3.84 13.87
C ASP A 331 -22.38 -3.48 12.56
N ILE A 332 -21.64 -2.92 11.61
CA ILE A 332 -22.14 -2.67 10.25
C ILE A 332 -22.48 -3.99 9.56
N GLU A 333 -21.62 -5.00 9.65
CA GLU A 333 -21.85 -6.32 9.07
C GLU A 333 -23.15 -6.96 9.59
N ARG A 334 -23.40 -6.90 10.91
CA ARG A 334 -24.65 -7.40 11.52
C ARG A 334 -25.87 -6.65 10.99
N GLN A 335 -25.84 -5.31 10.96
CA GLN A 335 -26.95 -4.52 10.43
C GLN A 335 -27.25 -4.85 8.95
N LEU A 336 -26.23 -5.10 8.15
CA LEU A 336 -26.42 -5.53 6.75
C LEU A 336 -26.96 -6.95 6.65
N ALA A 337 -26.55 -7.85 7.54
CA ALA A 337 -27.04 -9.23 7.58
C ALA A 337 -28.52 -9.34 7.97
N ASP A 338 -29.05 -8.35 8.72
CA ASP A 338 -30.48 -8.28 9.04
C ASP A 338 -31.36 -7.95 7.81
N ILE A 339 -30.78 -7.37 6.76
CA ILE A 339 -31.52 -6.89 5.58
C ILE A 339 -31.11 -7.59 4.26
N GLY A 340 -30.08 -8.41 4.26
CA GLY A 340 -29.66 -9.15 3.07
C GLY A 340 -28.47 -10.07 3.30
N LYS A 341 -28.11 -10.79 2.24
CA LYS A 341 -26.96 -11.69 2.29
C LYS A 341 -25.66 -10.87 2.31
N VAL A 342 -24.74 -11.18 3.25
CA VAL A 342 -23.44 -10.53 3.39
C VAL A 342 -22.32 -11.50 3.04
N THR A 343 -21.32 -11.02 2.33
CA THR A 343 -20.05 -11.70 2.08
C THR A 343 -18.93 -10.72 2.43
N ARG A 344 -17.98 -11.13 3.28
CA ARG A 344 -16.79 -10.33 3.60
C ARG A 344 -15.59 -10.83 2.83
N LEU A 345 -14.83 -9.90 2.25
CA LEU A 345 -13.55 -10.15 1.59
C LEU A 345 -12.48 -9.39 2.37
N ASP A 346 -11.66 -10.12 3.09
CA ASP A 346 -10.54 -9.61 3.88
C ASP A 346 -9.29 -10.45 3.64
N GLY A 347 -8.19 -9.81 3.36
CA GLY A 347 -6.84 -10.39 3.28
C GLY A 347 -6.02 -10.04 4.51
N LEU A 348 -4.85 -10.62 4.64
CA LEU A 348 -3.86 -10.24 5.64
C LEU A 348 -3.40 -8.78 5.45
N ASP A 349 -3.44 -8.33 4.21
CA ASP A 349 -3.14 -6.96 3.81
C ASP A 349 -4.00 -6.55 2.58
N ARG A 350 -3.82 -5.30 2.12
CA ARG A 350 -4.52 -4.76 0.95
C ARG A 350 -4.20 -5.49 -0.36
N TYR A 351 -3.03 -6.10 -0.47
CA TYR A 351 -2.60 -6.83 -1.67
C TYR A 351 -3.33 -8.16 -1.77
N GLU A 352 -3.44 -8.89 -0.66
CA GLU A 352 -4.24 -10.12 -0.60
C GLU A 352 -5.74 -9.80 -0.73
N THR A 353 -6.25 -8.74 -0.11
CA THR A 353 -7.64 -8.29 -0.30
C THR A 353 -7.93 -8.05 -1.78
N SER A 354 -7.02 -7.39 -2.52
CA SER A 354 -7.19 -7.13 -3.94
C SER A 354 -7.32 -8.41 -4.77
N THR A 355 -6.56 -9.44 -4.46
CA THR A 355 -6.64 -10.74 -5.16
C THR A 355 -7.90 -11.52 -4.80
N LYS A 356 -8.40 -11.47 -3.56
CA LYS A 356 -9.69 -12.07 -3.16
C LYS A 356 -10.86 -11.38 -3.86
N ILE A 357 -10.81 -10.07 -4.03
CA ILE A 357 -11.77 -9.31 -4.85
C ILE A 357 -11.73 -9.79 -6.30
N ALA A 358 -10.53 -9.91 -6.85
CA ALA A 358 -10.33 -10.40 -8.22
C ALA A 358 -10.86 -11.82 -8.41
N ASP A 359 -10.62 -12.75 -7.48
CA ASP A 359 -11.16 -14.12 -7.52
C ASP A 359 -12.70 -14.15 -7.51
N LEU A 360 -13.35 -13.27 -6.71
CA LEU A 360 -14.81 -13.25 -6.63
C LEU A 360 -15.45 -12.68 -7.90
N PHE A 361 -14.92 -11.58 -8.42
CA PHE A 361 -15.59 -10.85 -9.51
C PHE A 361 -15.07 -11.21 -10.90
N TYR A 362 -13.87 -11.78 -11.00
CA TYR A 362 -13.19 -12.10 -12.27
C TYR A 362 -12.59 -13.51 -12.27
N PRO A 363 -13.40 -14.56 -12.03
CA PRO A 363 -12.87 -15.93 -11.88
C PRO A 363 -12.17 -16.49 -13.13
N ASN A 364 -12.41 -15.88 -14.30
CA ASN A 364 -11.85 -16.30 -15.60
C ASN A 364 -11.01 -15.18 -16.23
N ALA A 365 -10.36 -14.34 -15.44
CA ALA A 365 -9.53 -13.27 -15.98
C ALA A 365 -8.35 -13.81 -16.78
N ASP A 366 -8.08 -13.23 -17.95
CA ASP A 366 -6.89 -13.44 -18.77
C ASP A 366 -5.97 -12.23 -18.80
N THR A 367 -6.44 -11.12 -18.26
CA THR A 367 -5.78 -9.82 -18.23
C THR A 367 -5.98 -9.19 -16.84
N VAL A 368 -4.97 -8.48 -16.32
CA VAL A 368 -5.05 -7.74 -15.06
C VAL A 368 -4.69 -6.27 -15.25
N ILE A 369 -5.12 -5.45 -14.32
CA ILE A 369 -4.67 -4.07 -14.15
C ILE A 369 -3.79 -4.01 -12.89
N LEU A 370 -2.56 -3.58 -13.03
CA LEU A 370 -1.61 -3.42 -11.94
C LEU A 370 -1.51 -1.95 -11.55
N VAL A 371 -1.70 -1.65 -10.27
CA VAL A 371 -1.64 -0.28 -9.73
C VAL A 371 -0.88 -0.25 -8.40
N ASN A 372 -0.19 0.86 -8.13
CA ASN A 372 0.49 1.10 -6.85
C ASN A 372 -0.03 2.35 -6.12
N ALA A 373 -0.98 3.08 -6.72
CA ALA A 373 -1.54 4.31 -6.16
C ALA A 373 -3.06 4.38 -6.39
N TRP A 374 -3.77 5.04 -5.45
CA TRP A 374 -5.23 5.19 -5.55
C TRP A 374 -5.66 5.97 -6.80
N ALA A 375 -4.91 6.99 -7.15
CA ALA A 375 -5.29 7.88 -8.25
C ALA A 375 -5.29 7.15 -9.60
N ASP A 376 -4.30 6.32 -9.84
CA ASP A 376 -4.23 5.53 -11.06
C ASP A 376 -5.27 4.40 -11.05
N GLY A 377 -5.50 3.80 -9.87
CA GLY A 377 -6.47 2.72 -9.70
C GLY A 377 -7.93 3.14 -9.90
N LEU A 378 -8.31 4.37 -9.51
CA LEU A 378 -9.69 4.84 -9.72
C LEU A 378 -10.06 5.00 -11.21
N VAL A 379 -9.14 5.52 -12.01
CA VAL A 379 -9.35 5.70 -13.46
C VAL A 379 -9.21 4.40 -14.24
N ALA A 380 -8.80 3.31 -13.60
CA ALA A 380 -8.82 1.96 -14.17
C ALA A 380 -10.22 1.56 -14.67
N SER A 381 -11.30 2.11 -14.09
CA SER A 381 -12.69 1.93 -14.53
C SER A 381 -12.92 2.27 -16.00
N ASN A 382 -12.04 3.05 -16.63
CA ASN A 382 -12.12 3.38 -18.05
C ASN A 382 -11.63 2.26 -18.97
N LEU A 383 -10.75 1.37 -18.48
CA LEU A 383 -10.17 0.29 -19.29
C LEU A 383 -11.10 -0.89 -19.55
N GLY A 384 -12.10 -1.09 -18.70
CA GLY A 384 -13.04 -2.20 -18.86
C GLY A 384 -13.12 -3.12 -17.65
N ASP A 385 -13.57 -4.36 -17.89
CA ASP A 385 -13.91 -5.35 -16.85
C ASP A 385 -12.71 -6.26 -16.55
N TYR A 386 -11.65 -5.72 -16.00
CA TYR A 386 -10.45 -6.44 -15.62
C TYR A 386 -10.19 -6.31 -14.11
N PRO A 387 -9.66 -7.35 -13.44
CA PRO A 387 -9.30 -7.24 -12.03
C PRO A 387 -8.20 -6.21 -11.80
N VAL A 388 -8.35 -5.40 -10.77
CA VAL A 388 -7.33 -4.45 -10.31
C VAL A 388 -6.58 -5.08 -9.16
N LEU A 389 -5.28 -5.34 -9.34
CA LEU A 389 -4.39 -5.84 -8.33
C LEU A 389 -3.47 -4.72 -7.83
N LEU A 390 -3.42 -4.58 -6.52
CA LEU A 390 -2.45 -3.70 -5.88
C LEU A 390 -1.08 -4.36 -5.89
N VAL A 391 -0.07 -3.61 -6.29
CA VAL A 391 1.33 -4.04 -6.28
C VAL A 391 2.21 -2.98 -5.63
N ASN A 392 3.35 -3.40 -5.16
CA ASN A 392 4.38 -2.50 -4.65
C ASN A 392 5.77 -3.04 -4.98
N LYS A 393 6.81 -2.28 -4.63
CA LYS A 393 8.19 -2.69 -4.93
C LYS A 393 8.72 -3.82 -4.02
N TYR A 394 7.91 -4.36 -3.05
CA TYR A 394 8.45 -5.24 -2.00
C TYR A 394 7.71 -6.55 -1.77
N THR A 395 6.39 -6.57 -1.84
CA THR A 395 5.60 -7.78 -1.54
C THR A 395 4.54 -7.97 -2.62
N ASN A 396 4.90 -8.71 -3.66
CA ASN A 396 3.98 -8.99 -4.77
C ASN A 396 3.51 -10.45 -4.77
N GLU A 397 3.73 -11.18 -3.67
CA GLU A 397 3.42 -12.62 -3.60
C GLU A 397 1.94 -12.91 -3.86
N SER A 398 1.02 -12.08 -3.36
CA SER A 398 -0.41 -12.24 -3.62
C SER A 398 -0.74 -12.04 -5.10
N ALA A 399 -0.21 -10.96 -5.73
CA ALA A 399 -0.42 -10.70 -7.15
C ALA A 399 0.25 -11.79 -8.02
N LYS A 400 1.46 -12.20 -7.68
CA LYS A 400 2.20 -13.29 -8.34
C LYS A 400 1.43 -14.62 -8.27
N ALA A 401 0.93 -14.98 -7.08
CA ALA A 401 0.15 -16.18 -6.89
C ALA A 401 -1.15 -16.15 -7.72
N TYR A 402 -1.84 -15.00 -7.75
CA TYR A 402 -3.05 -14.81 -8.56
C TYR A 402 -2.75 -14.96 -10.06
N ILE A 403 -1.74 -14.25 -10.56
CA ILE A 403 -1.32 -14.29 -11.97
C ILE A 403 -0.94 -15.71 -12.39
N LYS A 404 -0.18 -16.40 -11.56
CA LYS A 404 0.21 -17.80 -11.80
C LYS A 404 -1.01 -18.73 -11.79
N LYS A 405 -1.91 -18.60 -10.81
CA LYS A 405 -3.13 -19.40 -10.67
C LYS A 405 -4.02 -19.31 -11.92
N HIS A 406 -4.18 -18.11 -12.47
CA HIS A 406 -5.04 -17.84 -13.62
C HIS A 406 -4.30 -17.90 -14.97
N GLY A 407 -2.99 -18.12 -14.99
CA GLY A 407 -2.18 -18.18 -16.21
C GLY A 407 -2.16 -16.86 -16.99
N ILE A 408 -2.20 -15.73 -16.28
CA ILE A 408 -2.35 -14.41 -16.88
C ILE A 408 -1.03 -13.98 -17.56
N LYS A 409 -1.15 -13.52 -18.80
CA LYS A 409 -0.03 -13.05 -19.62
C LYS A 409 -0.26 -11.68 -20.23
N LYS A 410 -1.31 -10.97 -19.81
CA LYS A 410 -1.63 -9.61 -20.26
C LYS A 410 -1.84 -8.72 -19.06
N ALA A 411 -1.22 -7.54 -19.07
CA ALA A 411 -1.43 -6.56 -18.02
C ALA A 411 -1.49 -5.13 -18.57
N TYR A 412 -2.43 -4.38 -18.03
CA TYR A 412 -2.39 -2.92 -18.03
C TYR A 412 -1.63 -2.47 -16.78
N VAL A 413 -0.66 -1.58 -16.96
CA VAL A 413 0.15 -1.03 -15.87
C VAL A 413 -0.13 0.45 -15.77
N LEU A 414 -0.69 0.89 -14.66
CA LEU A 414 -1.08 2.28 -14.44
C LEU A 414 -0.14 2.95 -13.45
N GLY A 415 0.39 4.11 -13.86
CA GLY A 415 1.37 4.85 -13.07
C GLY A 415 2.79 4.27 -13.17
N ASP A 416 3.64 4.69 -12.25
CA ASP A 416 5.07 4.34 -12.25
C ASP A 416 5.32 3.01 -11.52
N ILE A 417 5.26 1.91 -12.27
CA ILE A 417 5.62 0.56 -11.82
C ILE A 417 6.79 0.08 -12.67
N SER A 418 7.93 -0.18 -12.02
CA SER A 418 9.18 -0.53 -12.71
C SER A 418 9.14 -1.92 -13.38
N ASP A 419 10.00 -2.12 -14.38
CA ASP A 419 10.16 -3.43 -15.02
C ASP A 419 10.66 -4.52 -14.06
N ASP A 420 11.41 -4.14 -13.03
CA ASP A 420 11.89 -5.11 -12.02
C ASP A 420 10.71 -5.67 -11.20
N ILE A 421 9.72 -4.85 -10.86
CA ILE A 421 8.47 -5.29 -10.19
C ILE A 421 7.69 -6.22 -11.12
N LEU A 422 7.52 -5.85 -12.38
CA LEU A 422 6.79 -6.68 -13.34
C LEU A 422 7.51 -8.00 -13.61
N ALA A 423 8.83 -7.96 -13.75
CA ALA A 423 9.64 -9.16 -13.89
C ALA A 423 9.52 -10.08 -12.67
N ASP A 424 9.40 -9.55 -11.46
CA ASP A 424 9.15 -10.38 -10.29
C ASP A 424 7.75 -11.00 -10.29
N ILE A 425 6.74 -10.22 -10.62
CA ILE A 425 5.32 -10.66 -10.61
C ILE A 425 5.06 -11.77 -11.64
N PHE A 426 5.66 -11.68 -12.83
CA PHE A 426 5.41 -12.60 -13.94
C PHE A 426 6.37 -13.80 -14.02
N ASN A 427 7.39 -13.91 -13.13
CA ASN A 427 8.25 -15.06 -12.97
C ASN A 427 7.97 -15.83 -11.67
#